data_dfc28a5662ed36f441700df9ba14eb15
#
_entry.id   dfc28a5662ed36f441700df9ba14eb15
#
_cell.length_a   1.000
_cell.length_b   1.000
_cell.length_c   1.000
_cell.angle_alpha   90.00
_cell.angle_beta   90.00
_cell.angle_gamma   90.00
#
_symmetry.space_group_name_H-M   'P 1'
#
loop_
_entity.id
_entity.type
_entity.pdbx_description
1 polymer ?
#
loop_
_entity_poly.entity_id
_entity_poly.type
_entity_poly.pdbx_seq_one_letter_code
_entity_poly.pdbx_strand_id
1 'polypeptide(L)'
;DNAERIGQGQLIRAACCNLGESFTANPSVDVSYSDAATGAKQIKLLGLSGTYVQMLTENVPNLRGAALPYSLGYVPGPWMQSIQVSKGASSVKNGYESTTGQINIEFLKPQGTDGVRANVYQDSELKTEVNLDGSVHLNERLSTATLLHFENRQMDHDGNGDGFMDMPKLRQYNLMHRWAYVSPRWISQLMLR
;
A
#
# COMPACT_ATOMS: atom_id res chain seq x y z
N ASP A 1 -16.12 -14.59 -10.70
CA ASP A 1 -15.99 -13.32 -9.95
C ASP A 1 -14.86 -12.49 -10.52
N ASN A 2 -15.15 -11.26 -10.92
CA ASN A 2 -14.18 -10.33 -11.47
C ASN A 2 -13.40 -9.56 -10.37
N ALA A 3 -13.58 -9.93 -9.11
CA ALA A 3 -12.91 -9.30 -7.98
C ALA A 3 -12.12 -10.32 -7.17
N GLU A 4 -10.86 -9.99 -6.89
CA GLU A 4 -9.95 -10.77 -6.04
C GLU A 4 -9.63 -9.96 -4.79
N ARG A 5 -9.46 -10.65 -3.66
CA ARG A 5 -9.06 -10.02 -2.40
C ARG A 5 -7.81 -10.69 -1.86
N ILE A 6 -6.76 -9.90 -1.67
CA ILE A 6 -5.53 -10.27 -0.97
C ILE A 6 -5.70 -9.85 0.49
N GLY A 7 -5.80 -10.80 1.38
CA GLY A 7 -5.97 -10.53 2.82
C GLY A 7 -4.67 -10.39 3.57
N GLN A 8 -4.74 -9.89 4.80
CA GLN A 8 -3.57 -9.63 5.65
C GLN A 8 -2.66 -10.87 5.82
N GLY A 9 -3.21 -12.05 5.96
CA GLY A 9 -2.42 -13.28 6.10
C GLY A 9 -1.60 -13.63 4.84
N GLN A 10 -2.05 -13.24 3.66
CA GLN A 10 -1.29 -13.39 2.41
C GLN A 10 -0.21 -12.33 2.32
N LEU A 11 -0.52 -11.09 2.69
CA LEU A 11 0.44 -9.97 2.71
C LEU A 11 1.60 -10.24 3.67
N ILE A 12 1.32 -10.76 4.86
CA ILE A 12 2.35 -11.13 5.84
C ILE A 12 3.23 -12.28 5.31
N ARG A 13 2.63 -13.31 4.70
CA ARG A 13 3.39 -14.43 4.12
C ARG A 13 4.26 -14.04 2.95
N ALA A 14 3.83 -13.09 2.14
CA ALA A 14 4.61 -12.56 1.03
C ALA A 14 5.73 -11.61 1.50
N ALA A 15 5.84 -11.33 2.80
CA ALA A 15 6.80 -10.39 3.39
C ALA A 15 6.85 -9.04 2.65
N CYS A 16 5.67 -8.54 2.26
CA CYS A 16 5.54 -7.37 1.42
C CYS A 16 5.97 -6.11 2.18
N CYS A 17 7.01 -5.47 1.70
CA CYS A 17 7.50 -4.22 2.26
C CYS A 17 6.67 -3.01 1.80
N ASN A 18 6.14 -3.06 0.57
CA ASN A 18 5.30 -1.99 0.02
C ASN A 18 4.18 -2.54 -0.88
N LEU A 19 3.29 -1.65 -1.31
CA LEU A 19 2.16 -2.02 -2.15
C LEU A 19 2.60 -2.71 -3.46
N GLY A 20 3.68 -2.26 -4.10
CA GLY A 20 4.16 -2.88 -5.34
C GLY A 20 4.54 -4.34 -5.17
N GLU A 21 5.21 -4.68 -4.08
CA GLU A 21 5.63 -6.06 -3.77
C GLU A 21 4.44 -6.96 -3.41
N SER A 22 3.34 -6.38 -2.95
CA SER A 22 2.13 -7.12 -2.59
C SER A 22 1.47 -7.84 -3.77
N PHE A 23 1.80 -7.45 -4.99
CA PHE A 23 1.24 -8.05 -6.20
C PHE A 23 2.07 -9.19 -6.78
N THR A 24 3.25 -9.50 -6.25
CA THR A 24 4.14 -10.54 -6.80
C THR A 24 3.50 -11.92 -6.89
N ALA A 25 2.54 -12.21 -6.04
CA ALA A 25 1.78 -13.46 -6.04
C ALA A 25 0.44 -13.37 -6.80
N ASN A 26 0.11 -12.22 -7.40
CA ASN A 26 -1.16 -12.05 -8.12
C ASN A 26 -0.93 -12.10 -9.63
N PRO A 27 -1.41 -13.13 -10.34
CA PRO A 27 -1.16 -13.31 -11.76
C PRO A 27 -1.83 -12.26 -12.65
N SER A 28 -2.75 -11.49 -12.13
CA SER A 28 -3.48 -10.45 -12.88
C SER A 28 -2.81 -9.09 -12.85
N VAL A 29 -1.87 -8.89 -11.93
CA VAL A 29 -1.18 -7.62 -11.69
C VAL A 29 0.31 -7.82 -11.82
N ASP A 30 0.92 -7.12 -12.75
CA ASP A 30 2.37 -7.08 -12.92
C ASP A 30 2.90 -5.72 -12.47
N VAL A 31 3.99 -5.72 -11.72
CA VAL A 31 4.66 -4.52 -11.22
C VAL A 31 6.13 -4.62 -11.52
N SER A 32 6.65 -3.64 -12.25
CA SER A 32 8.07 -3.52 -12.59
C SER A 32 8.58 -2.11 -12.34
N TYR A 33 9.89 -1.96 -12.16
CA TYR A 33 10.50 -0.63 -12.14
C TYR A 33 10.42 -0.03 -13.54
N SER A 34 9.97 1.21 -13.64
CA SER A 34 10.02 1.98 -14.89
C SER A 34 11.22 2.88 -14.98
N ASP A 35 11.80 3.22 -13.84
CA ASP A 35 12.99 4.06 -13.71
C ASP A 35 13.75 3.71 -12.42
N ALA A 36 14.94 3.16 -12.57
CA ALA A 36 15.78 2.77 -11.45
C ALA A 36 16.30 3.98 -10.65
N ALA A 37 16.52 5.13 -11.30
CA ALA A 37 17.06 6.31 -10.62
C ALA A 37 16.05 6.95 -9.67
N THR A 38 14.76 6.98 -10.04
CA THR A 38 13.69 7.60 -9.24
C THR A 38 12.89 6.59 -8.42
N GLY A 39 13.05 5.29 -8.69
CA GLY A 39 12.25 4.24 -8.07
C GLY A 39 10.81 4.18 -8.53
N ALA A 40 10.48 4.86 -9.62
CA ALA A 40 9.15 4.81 -10.21
C ALA A 40 8.81 3.39 -10.65
N LYS A 41 7.62 2.93 -10.32
CA LYS A 41 7.12 1.60 -10.67
C LYS A 41 5.97 1.71 -11.67
N GLN A 42 5.95 0.81 -12.64
CA GLN A 42 4.80 0.61 -13.51
C GLN A 42 3.94 -0.52 -12.97
N ILE A 43 2.64 -0.27 -12.95
CA ILE A 43 1.65 -1.32 -12.74
C ILE A 43 0.98 -1.66 -14.07
N LYS A 44 0.77 -2.94 -14.32
CA LYS A 44 -0.04 -3.43 -15.42
C LYS A 44 -1.12 -4.34 -14.87
N LEU A 45 -2.35 -4.08 -15.23
CA LEU A 45 -3.47 -4.95 -14.90
C LEU A 45 -3.95 -5.63 -16.18
N LEU A 46 -3.93 -6.96 -16.19
CA LEU A 46 -4.26 -7.76 -17.38
C LEU A 46 -3.40 -7.38 -18.62
N GLY A 47 -2.13 -7.03 -18.39
CA GLY A 47 -1.19 -6.63 -19.43
C GLY A 47 -1.33 -5.18 -19.94
N LEU A 48 -2.31 -4.42 -19.46
CA LEU A 48 -2.52 -3.03 -19.86
C LEU A 48 -1.90 -2.05 -18.87
N SER A 49 -1.43 -0.91 -19.39
CA SER A 49 -0.75 0.13 -18.62
C SER A 49 -1.56 0.64 -17.43
N GLY A 50 -0.88 1.01 -16.35
CA GLY A 50 -1.46 1.54 -15.12
C GLY A 50 -2.27 2.82 -15.27
N THR A 51 -2.12 3.58 -16.37
CA THR A 51 -2.98 4.73 -16.67
C THR A 51 -4.45 4.38 -16.81
N TYR A 52 -4.76 3.12 -17.08
CA TYR A 52 -6.13 2.59 -17.20
C TYR A 52 -6.62 1.89 -15.94
N VAL A 53 -5.81 1.88 -14.88
CA VAL A 53 -6.13 1.27 -13.59
C VAL A 53 -6.43 2.38 -12.59
N GLN A 54 -7.58 2.31 -11.96
CA GLN A 54 -7.94 3.25 -10.92
C GLN A 54 -7.43 2.78 -9.56
N MET A 55 -6.71 3.65 -8.85
CA MET A 55 -6.26 3.41 -7.50
C MET A 55 -7.22 4.04 -6.49
N LEU A 56 -7.65 3.26 -5.52
CA LEU A 56 -8.50 3.70 -4.42
C LEU A 56 -7.82 3.42 -3.08
N THR A 57 -8.06 4.29 -2.14
CA THR A 57 -7.75 4.05 -0.74
C THR A 57 -9.06 4.15 0.04
N GLU A 58 -9.49 3.05 0.66
CA GLU A 58 -10.74 2.95 1.40
C GLU A 58 -11.94 3.46 0.56
N ASN A 59 -12.01 3.03 -0.70
CA ASN A 59 -13.01 3.39 -1.71
C ASN A 59 -13.00 4.87 -2.15
N VAL A 60 -11.97 5.64 -1.79
CA VAL A 60 -11.79 7.01 -2.26
C VAL A 60 -10.68 7.03 -3.31
N PRO A 61 -10.91 7.60 -4.52
CA PRO A 61 -9.89 7.75 -5.54
C PRO A 61 -8.66 8.49 -5.00
N ASN A 62 -7.50 7.86 -5.11
CA ASN A 62 -6.24 8.37 -4.58
C ASN A 62 -5.08 7.96 -5.50
N LEU A 63 -3.93 8.66 -5.38
CA LEU A 63 -2.71 8.32 -6.10
C LEU A 63 -2.93 8.31 -7.63
N ARG A 64 -3.40 9.42 -8.15
CA ARG A 64 -3.82 9.59 -9.54
C ARG A 64 -2.75 10.30 -10.37
N GLY A 65 -2.81 10.09 -11.69
CA GLY A 65 -1.97 10.79 -12.66
C GLY A 65 -0.48 10.58 -12.42
N ALA A 66 0.29 11.66 -12.35
CA ALA A 66 1.74 11.62 -12.17
C ALA A 66 2.21 11.02 -10.83
N ALA A 67 1.33 10.96 -9.82
CA ALA A 67 1.66 10.35 -8.54
C ALA A 67 1.60 8.81 -8.56
N LEU A 68 0.91 8.21 -9.53
CA LEU A 68 0.67 6.77 -9.59
C LEU A 68 1.96 5.93 -9.60
N PRO A 69 3.00 6.23 -10.38
CA PRO A 69 4.23 5.44 -10.42
C PRO A 69 4.97 5.39 -9.07
N TYR A 70 4.87 6.45 -8.29
CA TYR A 70 5.54 6.56 -6.99
C TYR A 70 4.70 5.97 -5.85
N SER A 71 3.38 5.96 -6.02
CA SER A 71 2.44 5.52 -4.99
C SER A 71 2.65 4.07 -4.55
N LEU A 72 3.07 3.22 -5.46
CA LEU A 72 3.32 1.80 -5.21
C LEU A 72 4.47 1.56 -4.22
N GLY A 73 5.42 2.50 -4.15
CA GLY A 73 6.50 2.47 -3.16
C GLY A 73 6.15 3.15 -1.84
N TYR A 74 5.19 4.09 -1.84
CA TYR A 74 4.89 4.91 -0.66
C TYR A 74 3.85 4.30 0.29
N VAL A 75 3.19 3.23 -0.09
CA VAL A 75 2.22 2.54 0.77
C VAL A 75 2.93 1.39 1.48
N PRO A 76 3.17 1.49 2.80
CA PRO A 76 3.82 0.44 3.56
C PRO A 76 2.98 -0.85 3.58
N GLY A 77 3.62 -1.98 3.31
CA GLY A 77 2.99 -3.29 3.31
C GLY A 77 2.29 -3.63 4.62
N PRO A 78 2.95 -3.46 5.78
CA PRO A 78 2.37 -3.76 7.09
C PRO A 78 1.14 -2.93 7.48
N TRP A 79 0.90 -1.79 6.81
CA TRP A 79 -0.29 -0.96 7.05
C TRP A 79 -1.55 -1.50 6.38
N MET A 80 -1.38 -2.38 5.38
CA MET A 80 -2.49 -2.89 4.59
C MET A 80 -3.22 -4.02 5.30
N GLN A 81 -4.51 -3.88 5.47
CA GLN A 81 -5.40 -4.94 5.94
C GLN A 81 -5.82 -5.87 4.79
N SER A 82 -6.09 -5.28 3.65
CA SER A 82 -6.40 -6.03 2.42
C SER A 82 -6.24 -5.15 1.18
N ILE A 83 -6.03 -5.82 0.05
CA ILE A 83 -6.06 -5.23 -1.28
C ILE A 83 -7.18 -5.94 -2.05
N GLN A 84 -8.01 -5.16 -2.70
CA GLN A 84 -9.07 -5.66 -3.58
C GLN A 84 -8.73 -5.29 -5.01
N VAL A 85 -8.63 -6.28 -5.88
CA VAL A 85 -8.39 -6.11 -7.31
C VAL A 85 -9.65 -6.46 -8.06
N SER A 86 -10.27 -5.48 -8.69
CA SER A 86 -11.46 -5.65 -9.53
C SER A 86 -11.08 -5.48 -10.98
N LYS A 87 -11.43 -6.46 -11.82
CA LYS A 87 -11.11 -6.51 -13.24
C LYS A 87 -12.29 -5.95 -14.06
N GLY A 88 -11.96 -5.21 -15.12
CA GLY A 88 -12.94 -4.59 -16.00
C GLY A 88 -13.39 -3.20 -15.54
N ALA A 89 -14.19 -2.54 -16.36
CA ALA A 89 -14.68 -1.20 -16.09
C ALA A 89 -15.48 -1.14 -14.78
N SER A 90 -15.13 -0.18 -13.93
CA SER A 90 -15.83 0.02 -12.66
C SER A 90 -16.99 1.01 -12.77
N SER A 91 -17.70 1.20 -11.66
CA SER A 91 -18.80 2.15 -11.60
C SER A 91 -18.34 3.59 -11.90
N VAL A 92 -19.10 4.30 -12.70
CA VAL A 92 -18.94 5.73 -13.01
C VAL A 92 -18.88 6.61 -11.76
N LYS A 93 -19.41 6.13 -10.64
CA LYS A 93 -19.35 6.78 -9.33
C LYS A 93 -17.92 7.12 -8.90
N ASN A 94 -16.96 6.27 -9.23
CA ASN A 94 -15.56 6.43 -8.85
C ASN A 94 -14.73 7.22 -9.89
N GLY A 95 -15.31 7.61 -11.00
CA GLY A 95 -14.66 8.35 -12.10
C GLY A 95 -14.41 7.48 -13.34
N TYR A 96 -13.75 8.07 -14.33
CA TYR A 96 -13.56 7.47 -15.66
C TYR A 96 -12.26 6.66 -15.82
N GLU A 97 -11.41 6.65 -14.83
CA GLU A 97 -10.03 6.10 -14.94
C GLU A 97 -9.99 4.57 -14.91
N SER A 98 -11.05 3.92 -14.44
CA SER A 98 -11.12 2.46 -14.36
C SER A 98 -11.58 1.86 -15.68
N THR A 99 -10.68 1.76 -16.65
CA THR A 99 -10.96 1.09 -17.93
C THR A 99 -10.63 -0.40 -17.85
N THR A 100 -9.49 -0.76 -17.28
CA THR A 100 -9.05 -2.16 -17.13
C THR A 100 -9.43 -2.76 -15.79
N GLY A 101 -9.62 -1.90 -14.79
CA GLY A 101 -10.00 -2.30 -13.44
C GLY A 101 -9.64 -1.28 -12.39
N GLN A 102 -9.87 -1.65 -11.14
CA GLN A 102 -9.52 -0.82 -10.00
C GLN A 102 -8.83 -1.65 -8.91
N ILE A 103 -7.95 -1.00 -8.19
CA ILE A 103 -7.25 -1.54 -7.03
C ILE A 103 -7.64 -0.68 -5.83
N ASN A 104 -8.27 -1.29 -4.83
CA ASN A 104 -8.65 -0.63 -3.59
C ASN A 104 -7.81 -1.17 -2.43
N ILE A 105 -7.21 -0.26 -1.68
CA ILE A 105 -6.37 -0.57 -0.53
C ILE A 105 -7.14 -0.24 0.74
N GLU A 106 -7.28 -1.22 1.62
CA GLU A 106 -7.83 -1.03 2.96
C GLU A 106 -6.69 -1.03 3.98
N PHE A 107 -6.60 0.01 4.78
CA PHE A 107 -5.63 0.09 5.86
C PHE A 107 -6.16 -0.53 7.15
N LEU A 108 -5.24 -0.82 8.07
CA LEU A 108 -5.57 -1.26 9.42
C LEU A 108 -6.50 -0.27 10.11
N LYS A 109 -7.57 -0.78 10.70
CA LYS A 109 -8.64 0.01 11.33
C LYS A 109 -8.55 -0.07 12.84
N PRO A 110 -8.90 1.02 13.56
CA PRO A 110 -8.82 1.04 15.02
C PRO A 110 -9.87 0.18 15.72
N GLN A 111 -10.86 -0.35 14.99
CA GLN A 111 -11.91 -1.22 15.54
C GLN A 111 -11.46 -2.68 15.75
N GLY A 112 -10.21 -2.99 15.49
CA GLY A 112 -9.63 -4.30 15.75
C GLY A 112 -9.35 -4.56 17.22
N THR A 113 -8.41 -5.43 17.50
CA THR A 113 -7.93 -5.68 18.87
C THR A 113 -7.01 -4.58 19.34
N ASP A 114 -7.17 -4.15 20.59
CA ASP A 114 -6.22 -3.25 21.24
C ASP A 114 -4.85 -3.89 21.30
N GLY A 115 -3.82 -3.09 21.13
CA GLY A 115 -2.46 -3.55 21.21
C GLY A 115 -1.47 -2.71 20.41
N VAL A 116 -0.21 -3.04 20.58
CA VAL A 116 0.90 -2.45 19.84
C VAL A 116 1.62 -3.58 19.13
N ARG A 117 1.94 -3.37 17.85
CA ARG A 117 2.75 -4.27 17.05
C ARG A 117 3.98 -3.53 16.55
N ALA A 118 5.11 -4.18 16.61
CA ALA A 118 6.35 -3.72 16.02
C ALA A 118 6.87 -4.77 15.04
N ASN A 119 7.34 -4.32 13.89
CA ASN A 119 7.98 -5.16 12.89
C ASN A 119 9.26 -4.47 12.43
N VAL A 120 10.34 -5.23 12.38
CA VAL A 120 11.62 -4.79 11.84
C VAL A 120 12.01 -5.77 10.75
N TYR A 121 12.33 -5.25 9.58
CA TYR A 121 12.81 -6.01 8.44
C TYR A 121 14.17 -5.46 8.00
N GLN A 122 15.09 -6.36 7.69
CA GLN A 122 16.36 -6.02 7.07
C GLN A 122 16.72 -7.09 6.04
N ASP A 123 17.17 -6.67 4.88
CA ASP A 123 17.66 -7.58 3.85
C ASP A 123 19.20 -7.59 3.75
N SER A 124 19.72 -8.41 2.83
CA SER A 124 21.17 -8.53 2.58
C SER A 124 21.80 -7.28 1.99
N GLU A 125 20.99 -6.36 1.44
CA GLU A 125 21.43 -5.10 0.87
C GLU A 125 21.35 -3.94 1.88
N LEU A 126 21.18 -4.27 3.18
CA LEU A 126 21.05 -3.32 4.29
C LEU A 126 19.87 -2.35 4.13
N LYS A 127 18.86 -2.73 3.32
CA LYS A 127 17.57 -2.06 3.39
C LYS A 127 16.98 -2.37 4.76
N THR A 128 16.64 -1.34 5.50
CA THR A 128 16.06 -1.45 6.84
C THR A 128 14.69 -0.82 6.85
N GLU A 129 13.71 -1.55 7.35
CA GLU A 129 12.35 -1.05 7.58
C GLU A 129 11.97 -1.25 9.04
N VAL A 130 11.31 -0.26 9.59
CA VAL A 130 10.73 -0.31 10.94
C VAL A 130 9.28 0.12 10.85
N ASN A 131 8.40 -0.74 11.30
CA ASN A 131 6.97 -0.49 11.38
C ASN A 131 6.51 -0.59 12.82
N LEU A 132 5.72 0.39 13.26
CA LEU A 132 5.09 0.40 14.56
C LEU A 132 3.63 0.80 14.36
N ASP A 133 2.73 -0.03 14.80
CA ASP A 133 1.31 0.29 14.83
C ASP A 133 0.70 -0.02 16.18
N GLY A 134 -0.22 0.83 16.58
CA GLY A 134 -0.96 0.66 17.82
C GLY A 134 -2.39 1.14 17.70
N SER A 135 -3.30 0.41 18.35
CA SER A 135 -4.70 0.78 18.44
C SER A 135 -5.22 0.64 19.86
N VAL A 136 -6.15 1.50 20.22
CA VAL A 136 -6.79 1.51 21.53
C VAL A 136 -8.25 1.95 21.44
N HIS A 137 -9.11 1.28 22.19
CA HIS A 137 -10.48 1.71 22.44
C HIS A 137 -10.47 2.71 23.61
N LEU A 138 -10.83 3.96 23.34
CA LEU A 138 -10.98 4.97 24.38
C LEU A 138 -12.27 4.80 25.16
N ASN A 139 -13.32 4.31 24.49
CA ASN A 139 -14.58 3.90 25.07
C ASN A 139 -15.33 2.95 24.09
N GLU A 140 -16.54 2.52 24.43
CA GLU A 140 -17.37 1.61 23.62
C GLU A 140 -17.66 2.11 22.20
N ARG A 141 -17.51 3.40 21.92
CA ARG A 141 -17.83 4.01 20.63
C ARG A 141 -16.66 4.65 19.92
N LEU A 142 -15.60 4.99 20.65
CA LEU A 142 -14.46 5.73 20.12
C LEU A 142 -13.20 4.90 20.22
N SER A 143 -12.57 4.67 19.10
CA SER A 143 -11.27 4.00 18.99
C SER A 143 -10.30 4.83 18.16
N THR A 144 -9.02 4.67 18.40
CA THR A 144 -7.94 5.34 17.67
C THR A 144 -6.83 4.37 17.32
N ALA A 145 -6.14 4.65 16.22
CA ALA A 145 -4.94 3.91 15.81
C ALA A 145 -3.89 4.85 15.24
N THR A 146 -2.64 4.51 15.50
CA THR A 146 -1.47 5.18 14.93
C THR A 146 -0.61 4.15 14.23
N LEU A 147 -0.19 4.47 13.00
CA LEU A 147 0.70 3.65 12.20
C LEU A 147 1.93 4.49 11.83
N LEU A 148 3.10 3.96 12.12
CA LEU A 148 4.39 4.56 11.80
C LEU A 148 5.16 3.62 10.88
N HIS A 149 5.85 4.19 9.90
CA HIS A 149 6.75 3.46 9.02
C HIS A 149 7.99 4.28 8.74
N PHE A 150 9.11 3.62 8.82
CA PHE A 150 10.42 4.12 8.42
C PHE A 150 11.07 3.13 7.47
N GLU A 151 11.60 3.61 6.35
CA GLU A 151 12.40 2.82 5.43
C GLU A 151 13.68 3.57 5.10
N ASN A 152 14.80 2.84 5.09
CA ASN A 152 16.10 3.38 4.68
C ASN A 152 16.84 2.36 3.82
N ARG A 153 17.22 2.78 2.62
CA ARG A 153 18.09 2.06 1.69
C ARG A 153 19.14 3.05 1.18
N GLN A 154 20.41 2.87 1.57
CA GLN A 154 21.48 3.81 1.24
C GLN A 154 22.65 3.14 0.51
N MET A 155 22.66 1.81 0.40
CA MET A 155 23.70 1.09 -0.32
C MET A 155 23.56 1.30 -1.83
N ASP A 156 24.69 1.42 -2.50
CA ASP A 156 24.76 1.35 -3.95
C ASP A 156 24.62 -0.12 -4.36
N HIS A 157 23.63 -0.43 -5.18
CA HIS A 157 23.41 -1.75 -5.72
C HIS A 157 23.60 -1.72 -7.24
N ASP A 158 24.69 -2.31 -7.68
CA ASP A 158 25.03 -2.56 -9.10
C ASP A 158 25.34 -4.05 -9.22
N GLY A 159 24.29 -4.84 -9.45
CA GLY A 159 24.38 -6.31 -9.49
C GLY A 159 24.99 -6.86 -10.77
N ASN A 160 25.00 -6.07 -11.85
CA ASN A 160 25.54 -6.46 -13.15
C ASN A 160 26.93 -5.88 -13.45
N GLY A 161 27.42 -4.93 -12.63
CA GLY A 161 28.73 -4.31 -12.76
C GLY A 161 28.85 -3.32 -13.93
N ASP A 162 27.75 -2.72 -14.37
CA ASP A 162 27.73 -1.79 -15.49
C ASP A 162 28.01 -0.31 -15.09
N GLY A 163 28.18 -0.06 -13.80
CA GLY A 163 28.42 1.28 -13.23
C GLY A 163 27.16 2.09 -12.99
N PHE A 164 25.98 1.53 -13.21
CA PHE A 164 24.71 2.17 -12.90
C PHE A 164 24.05 1.48 -11.72
N MET A 165 23.28 2.22 -10.94
CA MET A 165 22.50 1.64 -9.83
C MET A 165 21.25 0.94 -10.36
N ASP A 166 21.06 -0.32 -9.96
CA ASP A 166 19.85 -1.08 -10.27
C ASP A 166 18.64 -0.68 -9.40
N MET A 167 18.93 -0.11 -8.23
CA MET A 167 17.90 0.33 -7.28
C MET A 167 18.21 1.71 -6.71
N PRO A 168 17.20 2.58 -6.53
CA PRO A 168 17.40 3.92 -5.99
C PRO A 168 17.71 3.88 -4.50
N LYS A 169 18.52 4.84 -4.05
CA LYS A 169 18.63 5.17 -2.63
C LYS A 169 17.32 5.77 -2.16
N LEU A 170 16.81 5.30 -1.04
CA LEU A 170 15.51 5.72 -0.52
C LEU A 170 15.62 5.95 0.99
N ARG A 171 15.00 7.04 1.44
CA ARG A 171 14.67 7.25 2.86
C ARG A 171 13.27 7.80 2.94
N GLN A 172 12.43 7.11 3.68
CA GLN A 172 11.01 7.39 3.72
C GLN A 172 10.49 7.32 5.16
N TYR A 173 9.61 8.25 5.49
CA TYR A 173 8.89 8.31 6.75
C TYR A 173 7.40 8.43 6.45
N ASN A 174 6.60 7.58 7.04
CA ASN A 174 5.16 7.65 6.92
C ASN A 174 4.53 7.63 8.32
N LEU A 175 3.57 8.48 8.52
CA LEU A 175 2.73 8.56 9.71
C LEU A 175 1.27 8.56 9.28
N MET A 176 0.46 7.73 9.92
CA MET A 176 -0.99 7.79 9.81
C MET A 176 -1.59 7.73 11.20
N HIS A 177 -2.51 8.63 11.47
CA HIS A 177 -3.30 8.60 12.69
C HIS A 177 -4.78 8.68 12.34
N ARG A 178 -5.58 7.83 12.98
CA ARG A 178 -7.01 7.75 12.65
C ARG A 178 -7.86 7.55 13.90
N TRP A 179 -9.07 8.10 13.82
CA TRP A 179 -10.13 7.90 14.79
C TRP A 179 -11.33 7.25 14.13
N ALA A 180 -12.01 6.42 14.86
CA ALA A 180 -13.27 5.84 14.46
C ALA A 180 -14.29 5.99 15.59
N TYR A 181 -15.41 6.61 15.28
CA TYR A 181 -16.56 6.67 16.15
C TYR A 181 -17.68 5.82 15.56
N VAL A 182 -18.17 4.86 16.32
CA VAL A 182 -19.21 3.94 15.90
C VAL A 182 -20.35 3.95 16.91
N SER A 183 -21.54 4.25 16.44
CA SER A 183 -22.78 4.17 17.22
C SER A 183 -23.88 3.52 16.38
N PRO A 184 -25.01 3.09 16.96
CA PRO A 184 -26.10 2.48 16.23
C PRO A 184 -26.69 3.34 15.10
N ARG A 185 -26.53 4.66 15.18
CA ARG A 185 -27.11 5.61 14.22
C ARG A 185 -26.06 6.37 13.40
N TRP A 186 -24.78 6.31 13.78
CA TRP A 186 -23.75 7.15 13.20
C TRP A 186 -22.39 6.45 13.19
N ILE A 187 -21.72 6.48 12.04
CA ILE A 187 -20.35 6.02 11.88
C ILE A 187 -19.56 7.18 11.30
N SER A 188 -18.46 7.54 11.95
CA SER A 188 -17.54 8.57 11.49
C SER A 188 -16.11 8.06 11.57
N GLN A 189 -15.32 8.39 10.58
CA GLN A 189 -13.88 8.10 10.55
C GLN A 189 -13.12 9.34 10.13
N LEU A 190 -12.06 9.66 10.85
CA LEU A 190 -11.12 10.70 10.51
C LEU A 190 -9.73 10.07 10.37
N MET A 191 -9.05 10.37 9.28
CA MET A 191 -7.72 9.89 8.99
C MET A 191 -6.81 11.06 8.62
N LEU A 192 -5.68 11.18 9.29
CA LEU A 192 -4.60 12.12 9.00
C LEU A 192 -3.39 11.30 8.53
N ARG A 193 -2.80 11.72 7.42
CA ARG A 193 -1.64 11.07 6.82
C ARG A 193 -0.62 12.11 6.35
#